data_92e0dea8322b7268da39dd39730b86d6
#
_entry.id   92e0dea8322b7268da39dd39730b86d6
#
_cell.length_a   1.000
_cell.length_b   1.000
_cell.length_c   1.000
_cell.angle_alpha   90.00
_cell.angle_beta   90.00
_cell.angle_gamma   90.00
#
_symmetry.space_group_name_H-M   'P 1'
#
loop_
_entity.id
_entity.type
_entity.pdbx_description
1 polymer ?
#
loop_
_entity_poly.entity_id
_entity_poly.type
_entity_poly.pdbx_seq_one_letter_code
_entity_poly.pdbx_strand_id
1 'polypeptide(L)'
;VWDALADGTKHVVVQPAPAVRAALGEEFGLPIGTSVTGKMAAALRRLGFAKVFDTDFGADLTIMEEANELIDRVTNGGVLPMITSCSPGWIKFCEHYYPEFLPNLSSCKSPHEMTGAMIKTYYAERENLNPRDIVVVSVMPCTAKKFEANRPELGHDGMADVDYVL
;
A
#
# COMPACT_ATOMS: atom_id res chain seq x y z
N VAL A 1 11.16 12.36 2.73
CA VAL A 1 11.00 12.07 1.28
C VAL A 1 11.98 12.88 0.45
N TRP A 2 12.05 14.21 0.62
CA TRP A 2 12.97 15.05 -0.17
C TRP A 2 14.44 14.64 0.01
N ASP A 3 14.86 14.31 1.22
CA ASP A 3 16.21 13.83 1.48
C ASP A 3 16.48 12.50 0.78
N ALA A 4 15.48 11.59 0.76
CA ALA A 4 15.59 10.33 0.04
C ALA A 4 15.69 10.52 -1.48
N LEU A 5 14.93 11.48 -2.05
CA LEU A 5 15.00 11.80 -3.48
C LEU A 5 16.33 12.48 -3.86
N ALA A 6 16.95 13.19 -2.92
CA ALA A 6 18.25 13.83 -3.12
C ALA A 6 19.43 12.85 -2.93
N ASP A 7 19.20 11.71 -2.28
CA ASP A 7 20.22 10.67 -2.06
C ASP A 7 20.36 9.80 -3.33
N GLY A 8 21.39 10.07 -4.11
CA GLY A 8 21.67 9.33 -5.34
C GLY A 8 21.99 7.84 -5.16
N THR A 9 22.09 7.35 -3.92
CA THR A 9 22.29 5.92 -3.61
C THR A 9 20.97 5.16 -3.44
N LYS A 10 19.85 5.88 -3.33
CA LYS A 10 18.53 5.29 -3.11
C LYS A 10 17.70 5.20 -4.39
N HIS A 11 16.99 4.09 -4.53
CA HIS A 11 16.00 3.89 -5.58
C HIS A 11 14.63 4.24 -5.05
N VAL A 12 14.22 5.50 -5.18
CA VAL A 12 12.98 6.01 -4.59
C VAL A 12 11.81 5.79 -5.54
N VAL A 13 10.82 5.06 -5.09
CA VAL A 13 9.60 4.75 -5.86
C VAL A 13 8.35 5.26 -5.14
N VAL A 14 7.27 5.43 -5.86
CA VAL A 14 6.02 5.96 -5.27
C VAL A 14 4.80 5.16 -5.72
N GLN A 15 3.84 5.01 -4.81
CA GLN A 15 2.51 4.45 -5.06
C GLN A 15 1.42 5.41 -4.57
N PRO A 16 0.67 6.08 -5.46
CA PRO A 16 -0.47 6.90 -5.08
C PRO A 16 -1.73 6.06 -4.88
N ALA A 17 -2.55 6.46 -3.90
CA ALA A 17 -3.90 5.92 -3.72
C ALA A 17 -4.82 6.29 -4.90
N PRO A 18 -5.85 5.46 -5.19
CA PRO A 18 -6.80 5.74 -6.26
C PRO A 18 -7.48 7.11 -6.16
N ALA A 19 -7.78 7.58 -4.93
CA ALA A 19 -8.42 8.87 -4.71
C ALA A 19 -7.59 10.06 -5.19
N VAL A 20 -6.26 9.96 -5.16
CA VAL A 20 -5.36 11.07 -5.54
C VAL A 20 -5.56 11.47 -7.00
N ARG A 21 -5.74 10.52 -7.91
CA ARG A 21 -5.97 10.81 -9.34
C ARG A 21 -7.28 11.53 -9.61
N ALA A 22 -8.27 11.38 -8.72
CA ALA A 22 -9.58 12.02 -8.84
C ALA A 22 -9.64 13.39 -8.18
N ALA A 23 -8.81 13.64 -7.17
CA ALA A 23 -8.78 14.90 -6.42
C ALA A 23 -7.74 15.89 -6.92
N LEU A 24 -6.57 15.42 -7.37
CA LEU A 24 -5.44 16.28 -7.75
C LEU A 24 -5.78 17.32 -8.81
N GLY A 25 -6.70 17.01 -9.72
CA GLY A 25 -7.11 17.94 -10.79
C GLY A 25 -7.71 19.24 -10.26
N GLU A 26 -8.39 19.19 -9.12
CA GLU A 26 -9.05 20.33 -8.49
C GLU A 26 -8.05 21.43 -8.09
N GLU A 27 -6.87 21.04 -7.61
CA GLU A 27 -5.78 21.94 -7.25
C GLU A 27 -5.21 22.73 -8.45
N PHE A 28 -5.51 22.27 -9.65
CA PHE A 28 -5.12 22.90 -10.91
C PHE A 28 -6.30 23.48 -11.69
N GLY A 29 -7.44 23.72 -11.01
CA GLY A 29 -8.63 24.34 -11.59
C GLY A 29 -9.44 23.46 -12.54
N LEU A 30 -9.24 22.14 -12.51
CA LEU A 30 -10.09 21.21 -13.24
C LEU A 30 -11.41 20.96 -12.51
N PRO A 31 -12.48 20.56 -13.21
CA PRO A 31 -13.72 20.20 -12.55
C PRO A 31 -13.54 19.06 -11.53
N ILE A 32 -14.35 19.10 -10.47
CA ILE A 32 -14.36 18.09 -9.38
C ILE A 32 -14.45 16.68 -10.00
N GLY A 33 -13.62 15.77 -9.49
CA GLY A 33 -13.61 14.37 -9.91
C GLY A 33 -12.96 14.11 -11.27
N THR A 34 -12.33 15.10 -11.89
CA THR A 34 -11.61 14.88 -13.15
C THR A 34 -10.41 13.95 -12.94
N SER A 35 -10.44 12.78 -13.57
CA SER A 35 -9.33 11.82 -13.49
C SER A 35 -8.09 12.34 -14.21
N VAL A 36 -6.97 12.44 -13.48
CA VAL A 36 -5.68 12.93 -13.98
C VAL A 36 -4.55 11.91 -13.89
N THR A 37 -4.87 10.62 -13.99
CA THR A 37 -3.92 9.49 -13.79
C THR A 37 -2.59 9.70 -14.52
N GLY A 38 -2.63 9.95 -15.83
CA GLY A 38 -1.41 10.15 -16.62
C GLY A 38 -0.63 11.40 -16.23
N LYS A 39 -1.34 12.51 -15.95
CA LYS A 39 -0.70 13.76 -15.50
C LYS A 39 -0.07 13.60 -14.12
N MET A 40 -0.74 12.92 -13.19
CA MET A 40 -0.22 12.58 -11.87
C MET A 40 1.06 11.75 -11.98
N ALA A 41 1.04 10.67 -12.75
CA ALA A 41 2.23 9.84 -12.95
C ALA A 41 3.39 10.61 -13.57
N ALA A 42 3.11 11.50 -14.54
CA ALA A 42 4.13 12.36 -15.15
C ALA A 42 4.69 13.37 -14.13
N ALA A 43 3.84 13.96 -13.29
CA ALA A 43 4.27 14.88 -12.24
C ALA A 43 5.19 14.19 -11.22
N LEU A 44 4.81 13.01 -10.74
CA LEU A 44 5.62 12.23 -9.80
C LEU A 44 6.99 11.86 -10.38
N ARG A 45 7.06 11.48 -11.66
CA ARG A 45 8.35 11.24 -12.34
C ARG A 45 9.20 12.50 -12.43
N ARG A 46 8.57 13.66 -12.69
CA ARG A 46 9.29 14.97 -12.72
C ARG A 46 9.80 15.41 -11.36
N LEU A 47 9.16 14.95 -10.27
CA LEU A 47 9.64 15.19 -8.90
C LEU A 47 10.86 14.33 -8.54
N GLY A 48 11.24 13.37 -9.38
CA GLY A 48 12.44 12.57 -9.19
C GLY A 48 12.20 11.12 -8.77
N PHE A 49 10.94 10.67 -8.68
CA PHE A 49 10.67 9.26 -8.40
C PHE A 49 11.10 8.37 -9.57
N ALA A 50 11.90 7.36 -9.29
CA ALA A 50 12.43 6.43 -10.29
C ALA A 50 11.33 5.60 -10.97
N LYS A 51 10.31 5.21 -10.21
CA LYS A 51 9.11 4.51 -10.70
C LYS A 51 7.86 5.01 -10.00
N VAL A 52 6.75 4.93 -10.70
CA VAL A 52 5.40 5.21 -10.18
C VAL A 52 4.59 3.94 -10.37
N PHE A 53 4.20 3.32 -9.26
CA PHE A 53 3.34 2.15 -9.20
C PHE A 53 1.90 2.56 -8.96
N ASP A 54 0.97 1.69 -9.29
CA ASP A 54 -0.45 1.90 -9.02
C ASP A 54 -0.89 1.00 -7.85
N THR A 55 -1.42 1.60 -6.80
CA THR A 55 -1.95 0.84 -5.65
C THR A 55 -3.13 -0.05 -6.05
N ASP A 56 -3.82 0.23 -7.17
CA ASP A 56 -4.87 -0.64 -7.70
C ASP A 56 -4.34 -2.03 -8.08
N PHE A 57 -3.09 -2.14 -8.51
CA PHE A 57 -2.44 -3.45 -8.69
C PHE A 57 -2.41 -4.25 -7.39
N GLY A 58 -2.05 -3.61 -6.28
CA GLY A 58 -2.09 -4.23 -4.96
C GLY A 58 -3.52 -4.60 -4.53
N ALA A 59 -4.52 -3.80 -4.94
CA ALA A 59 -5.92 -4.11 -4.66
C ALA A 59 -6.39 -5.36 -5.44
N ASP A 60 -6.01 -5.50 -6.69
CA ASP A 60 -6.30 -6.70 -7.48
C ASP A 60 -5.65 -7.95 -6.86
N LEU A 61 -4.39 -7.83 -6.42
CA LEU A 61 -3.69 -8.91 -5.73
C LEU A 61 -4.39 -9.26 -4.40
N THR A 62 -4.79 -8.25 -3.62
CA THR A 62 -5.52 -8.46 -2.36
C THR A 62 -6.83 -9.21 -2.59
N ILE A 63 -7.60 -8.87 -3.64
CA ILE A 63 -8.83 -9.56 -3.98
C ILE A 63 -8.56 -11.05 -4.26
N MET A 64 -7.50 -11.36 -5.00
CA MET A 64 -7.14 -12.74 -5.31
C MET A 64 -6.74 -13.54 -4.05
N GLU A 65 -5.91 -12.95 -3.20
CA GLU A 65 -5.44 -13.61 -1.98
C GLU A 65 -6.57 -13.77 -0.95
N GLU A 66 -7.39 -12.73 -0.73
CA GLU A 66 -8.55 -12.83 0.16
C GLU A 66 -9.60 -13.81 -0.35
N ALA A 67 -9.81 -13.90 -1.67
CA ALA A 67 -10.71 -14.91 -2.24
C ALA A 67 -10.19 -16.34 -1.99
N ASN A 68 -8.89 -16.57 -2.15
CA ASN A 68 -8.26 -17.85 -1.83
C ASN A 68 -8.39 -18.18 -0.34
N GLU A 69 -8.15 -17.21 0.54
CA GLU A 69 -8.33 -17.37 1.99
C GLU A 69 -9.78 -17.70 2.34
N LEU A 70 -10.77 -17.02 1.73
CA LEU A 70 -12.17 -17.30 1.97
C LEU A 70 -12.55 -18.72 1.53
N ILE A 71 -12.10 -19.15 0.35
CA ILE A 71 -12.33 -20.52 -0.15
C ILE A 71 -11.72 -21.54 0.82
N ASP A 72 -10.50 -21.30 1.28
CA ASP A 72 -9.84 -22.17 2.25
C ASP A 72 -10.63 -22.25 3.57
N ARG A 73 -11.06 -21.12 4.13
CA ARG A 73 -11.86 -21.06 5.36
C ARG A 73 -13.20 -21.81 5.23
N VAL A 74 -13.85 -21.68 4.08
CA VAL A 74 -15.13 -22.37 3.81
C VAL A 74 -14.95 -23.87 3.65
N THR A 75 -13.91 -24.30 2.96
CA THR A 75 -13.68 -25.72 2.62
C THR A 75 -13.02 -26.50 3.74
N ASN A 76 -12.13 -25.86 4.51
CA ASN A 76 -11.32 -26.52 5.54
C ASN A 76 -11.74 -26.17 6.98
N GLY A 77 -12.88 -25.50 7.16
CA GLY A 77 -13.45 -25.23 8.49
C GLY A 77 -12.81 -24.08 9.24
N GLY A 78 -12.39 -23.03 8.54
CA GLY A 78 -11.87 -21.82 9.14
C GLY A 78 -12.93 -20.92 9.78
N VAL A 79 -12.49 -19.84 10.44
CA VAL A 79 -13.37 -18.90 11.15
C VAL A 79 -14.17 -18.05 10.15
N LEU A 80 -15.49 -18.05 10.32
CA LEU A 80 -16.44 -17.25 9.52
C LEU A 80 -17.37 -16.43 10.44
N PRO A 81 -17.89 -15.28 9.97
CA PRO A 81 -17.59 -14.64 8.68
C PRO A 81 -16.13 -14.17 8.59
N MET A 82 -15.57 -14.17 7.40
CA MET A 82 -14.30 -13.52 7.15
C MET A 82 -14.53 -12.02 6.92
N ILE A 83 -13.72 -11.18 7.57
CA ILE A 83 -13.80 -9.73 7.48
C ILE A 83 -12.49 -9.22 6.89
N THR A 84 -12.56 -8.35 5.88
CA THR A 84 -11.36 -7.81 5.25
C THR A 84 -10.57 -6.91 6.19
N SER A 85 -9.25 -6.83 6.01
CA SER A 85 -8.30 -6.19 6.92
C SER A 85 -7.60 -4.96 6.33
N CYS A 86 -8.05 -4.46 5.18
CA CYS A 86 -7.36 -3.38 4.47
C CYS A 86 -7.47 -1.98 5.12
N SER A 87 -8.40 -1.79 6.08
CA SER A 87 -8.59 -0.52 6.79
C SER A 87 -7.89 -0.53 8.15
N PRO A 88 -6.78 0.22 8.33
CA PRO A 88 -6.06 0.22 9.60
C PRO A 88 -6.86 0.88 10.74
N GLY A 89 -7.79 1.77 10.44
CA GLY A 89 -8.72 2.33 11.42
C GLY A 89 -9.68 1.27 11.96
N TRP A 90 -10.21 0.41 11.08
CA TRP A 90 -11.05 -0.73 11.46
C TRP A 90 -10.26 -1.73 12.32
N ILE A 91 -9.06 -2.11 11.87
CA ILE A 91 -8.20 -3.03 12.63
C ILE A 91 -7.98 -2.49 14.06
N LYS A 92 -7.59 -1.23 14.19
CA LYS A 92 -7.34 -0.62 15.49
C LYS A 92 -8.60 -0.55 16.37
N PHE A 93 -9.75 -0.26 15.78
CA PHE A 93 -11.03 -0.29 16.47
C PHE A 93 -11.37 -1.71 16.95
N CYS A 94 -11.18 -2.72 16.11
CA CYS A 94 -11.39 -4.11 16.45
C CYS A 94 -10.48 -4.56 17.61
N GLU A 95 -9.19 -4.24 17.54
CA GLU A 95 -8.21 -4.55 18.60
C GLU A 95 -8.64 -4.01 19.97
N HIS A 96 -9.23 -2.82 20.01
CA HIS A 96 -9.59 -2.16 21.27
C HIS A 96 -10.97 -2.53 21.82
N TYR A 97 -11.94 -2.70 20.94
CA TYR A 97 -13.33 -2.82 21.35
C TYR A 97 -13.96 -4.18 21.09
N TYR A 98 -13.39 -4.95 20.15
CA TYR A 98 -13.95 -6.24 19.71
C TYR A 98 -12.83 -7.26 19.43
N PRO A 99 -11.91 -7.51 20.41
CA PRO A 99 -10.78 -8.40 20.20
C PRO A 99 -11.19 -9.82 19.86
N GLU A 100 -12.43 -10.23 20.23
CA GLU A 100 -12.99 -11.53 19.88
C GLU A 100 -13.18 -11.73 18.37
N PHE A 101 -13.25 -10.65 17.58
CA PHE A 101 -13.35 -10.72 16.12
C PHE A 101 -11.98 -10.72 15.40
N LEU A 102 -10.88 -10.60 16.11
CA LEU A 102 -9.55 -10.68 15.47
C LEU A 102 -9.34 -11.96 14.66
N PRO A 103 -9.79 -13.16 15.09
CA PRO A 103 -9.71 -14.37 14.27
C PRO A 103 -10.54 -14.32 12.99
N ASN A 104 -11.54 -13.43 12.92
CA ASN A 104 -12.39 -13.25 11.75
C ASN A 104 -11.71 -12.36 10.67
N LEU A 105 -10.71 -11.57 11.05
CA LEU A 105 -10.02 -10.71 10.09
C LEU A 105 -9.24 -11.56 9.08
N SER A 106 -9.19 -11.09 7.84
CA SER A 106 -8.30 -11.63 6.82
C SER A 106 -6.85 -11.52 7.28
N SER A 107 -6.04 -12.52 6.97
CA SER A 107 -4.59 -12.52 7.20
C SER A 107 -3.83 -11.71 6.16
N CYS A 108 -4.51 -11.24 5.11
CA CYS A 108 -3.90 -10.50 4.02
C CYS A 108 -3.48 -9.09 4.47
N LYS A 109 -2.33 -8.65 3.98
CA LYS A 109 -1.92 -7.25 4.04
C LYS A 109 -2.88 -6.38 3.24
N SER A 110 -2.98 -5.10 3.57
CA SER A 110 -3.74 -4.16 2.74
C SER A 110 -3.11 -3.99 1.35
N PRO A 111 -3.86 -3.52 0.33
CA PRO A 111 -3.31 -3.17 -0.98
C PRO A 111 -2.07 -2.28 -0.90
N HIS A 112 -2.05 -1.36 0.04
CA HIS A 112 -0.94 -0.47 0.33
C HIS A 112 0.33 -1.24 0.71
N GLU A 113 0.25 -2.12 1.68
CA GLU A 113 1.37 -2.94 2.16
C GLU A 113 1.72 -4.06 1.17
N MET A 114 0.73 -4.66 0.50
CA MET A 114 1.00 -5.65 -0.56
C MET A 114 1.81 -5.05 -1.70
N THR A 115 1.47 -3.84 -2.15
CA THR A 115 2.24 -3.16 -3.20
C THR A 115 3.67 -2.91 -2.72
N GLY A 116 3.85 -2.45 -1.49
CA GLY A 116 5.18 -2.25 -0.89
C GLY A 116 5.99 -3.55 -0.82
N ALA A 117 5.37 -4.62 -0.34
CA ALA A 117 5.99 -5.94 -0.28
C ALA A 117 6.43 -6.44 -1.67
N MET A 118 5.57 -6.33 -2.69
CA MET A 118 5.90 -6.70 -4.06
C MET A 118 7.02 -5.85 -4.66
N ILE A 119 7.08 -4.58 -4.30
CA ILE A 119 8.18 -3.70 -4.73
C ILE A 119 9.50 -4.15 -4.11
N LYS A 120 9.52 -4.45 -2.81
CA LYS A 120 10.76 -4.85 -2.10
C LYS A 120 11.16 -6.31 -2.31
N THR A 121 10.30 -7.13 -2.92
CA THR A 121 10.59 -8.52 -3.26
C THR A 121 10.71 -8.70 -4.78
N TYR A 122 9.59 -8.92 -5.45
CA TYR A 122 9.53 -9.26 -6.87
C TYR A 122 10.15 -8.20 -7.78
N TYR A 123 9.80 -6.91 -7.58
CA TYR A 123 10.37 -5.82 -8.39
C TYR A 123 11.87 -5.68 -8.13
N ALA A 124 12.31 -5.75 -6.87
CA ALA A 124 13.72 -5.69 -6.52
C ALA A 124 14.53 -6.80 -7.21
N GLU A 125 14.03 -8.04 -7.17
CA GLU A 125 14.65 -9.19 -7.84
C GLU A 125 14.71 -8.99 -9.36
N ARG A 126 13.58 -8.60 -9.96
CA ARG A 126 13.46 -8.40 -11.41
C ARG A 126 14.39 -7.33 -11.96
N GLU A 127 14.56 -6.24 -11.22
CA GLU A 127 15.45 -5.12 -11.62
C GLU A 127 16.88 -5.28 -11.08
N ASN A 128 17.17 -6.40 -10.39
CA ASN A 128 18.47 -6.67 -9.75
C ASN A 128 18.92 -5.54 -8.79
N LEU A 129 17.97 -5.08 -7.96
CA LEU A 129 18.17 -4.05 -6.95
C LEU A 129 18.27 -4.69 -5.56
N ASN A 130 19.09 -4.10 -4.68
CA ASN A 130 19.07 -4.47 -3.27
C ASN A 130 17.79 -3.88 -2.62
N PRO A 131 16.90 -4.69 -2.02
CA PRO A 131 15.68 -4.19 -1.36
C PRO A 131 15.93 -3.09 -0.32
N ARG A 132 17.08 -3.09 0.35
CA ARG A 132 17.47 -2.09 1.36
C ARG A 132 17.81 -0.72 0.77
N ASP A 133 18.05 -0.65 -0.53
CA ASP A 133 18.29 0.60 -1.26
C ASP A 133 17.04 1.15 -1.93
N ILE A 134 15.94 0.38 -1.89
CA ILE A 134 14.63 0.83 -2.37
C ILE A 134 13.92 1.57 -1.25
N VAL A 135 13.46 2.78 -1.53
CA VAL A 135 12.60 3.58 -0.65
C VAL A 135 11.21 3.65 -1.27
N VAL A 136 10.24 3.04 -0.60
CA VAL A 136 8.84 3.05 -1.02
C VAL A 136 8.11 4.21 -0.36
N VAL A 137 7.66 5.15 -1.16
CA VAL A 137 6.82 6.27 -0.72
C VAL A 137 5.39 6.01 -1.16
N SER A 138 4.43 6.20 -0.27
CA SER A 138 3.02 6.17 -0.63
C SER A 138 2.36 7.55 -0.45
N VAL A 139 1.44 7.88 -1.36
CA VAL A 139 0.61 9.08 -1.26
C VAL A 139 -0.79 8.62 -0.92
N MET A 140 -1.14 8.69 0.37
CA MET A 140 -2.37 8.15 0.94
C MET A 140 -3.12 9.24 1.70
N PRO A 141 -4.35 9.62 1.29
CA PRO A 141 -5.14 10.61 2.02
C PRO A 141 -5.63 10.10 3.38
N CYS A 142 -5.53 8.80 3.63
CA CYS A 142 -5.88 8.18 4.91
C CYS A 142 -4.71 8.27 5.90
N THR A 143 -4.84 9.11 6.93
CA THR A 143 -3.79 9.28 7.95
C THR A 143 -3.51 8.00 8.76
N ALA A 144 -4.47 7.08 8.87
CA ALA A 144 -4.28 5.78 9.51
C ALA A 144 -3.27 4.88 8.76
N LYS A 145 -3.01 5.13 7.48
CA LYS A 145 -1.96 4.44 6.72
C LYS A 145 -0.56 4.75 7.23
N LYS A 146 -0.34 5.92 7.83
CA LYS A 146 0.92 6.23 8.53
C LYS A 146 1.13 5.34 9.75
N PHE A 147 0.06 5.02 10.45
CA PHE A 147 0.11 4.08 11.58
C PHE A 147 0.33 2.65 11.07
N GLU A 148 -0.37 2.24 10.02
CA GLU A 148 -0.22 0.91 9.42
C GLU A 148 1.24 0.64 9.02
N ALA A 149 1.87 1.53 8.26
CA ALA A 149 3.24 1.38 7.79
C ALA A 149 4.30 1.29 8.92
N ASN A 150 3.94 1.72 10.13
CA ASN A 150 4.82 1.63 11.30
C ASN A 150 4.53 0.42 12.22
N ARG A 151 3.61 -0.46 11.82
CA ARG A 151 3.31 -1.66 12.63
C ARG A 151 4.47 -2.67 12.52
N PRO A 152 4.99 -3.15 13.66
CA PRO A 152 6.17 -4.02 13.66
C PRO A 152 5.93 -5.40 13.04
N GLU A 153 4.68 -5.85 12.98
CA GLU A 153 4.28 -7.11 12.35
C GLU A 153 4.19 -7.04 10.83
N LEU A 154 4.22 -5.82 10.25
CA LEU A 154 4.29 -5.62 8.80
C LEU A 154 5.74 -5.49 8.35
N GLY A 155 6.00 -5.80 7.09
CA GLY A 155 7.36 -5.87 6.58
C GLY A 155 7.90 -7.30 6.57
N HIS A 156 9.15 -7.44 6.16
CA HIS A 156 9.88 -8.70 6.11
C HIS A 156 11.38 -8.46 6.26
N ASP A 157 12.10 -9.41 6.83
CA ASP A 157 13.56 -9.34 7.04
C ASP A 157 14.05 -8.05 7.71
N GLY A 158 13.23 -7.49 8.63
CA GLY A 158 13.54 -6.25 9.35
C GLY A 158 13.44 -4.98 8.48
N MET A 159 12.78 -5.05 7.33
CA MET A 159 12.48 -3.92 6.47
C MET A 159 10.98 -3.63 6.49
N ALA A 160 10.58 -2.36 6.56
CA ALA A 160 9.22 -1.96 6.30
C ALA A 160 8.87 -2.17 4.82
N ASP A 161 7.64 -2.57 4.52
CA ASP A 161 7.17 -2.67 3.12
C ASP A 161 6.99 -1.28 2.51
N VAL A 162 6.56 -0.31 3.33
CA VAL A 162 6.42 1.11 2.96
C VAL A 162 7.21 1.97 3.93
N ASP A 163 8.12 2.80 3.39
CA ASP A 163 9.03 3.60 4.21
C ASP A 163 8.43 4.96 4.60
N TYR A 164 7.68 5.58 3.71
CA TYR A 164 7.06 6.89 3.94
C TYR A 164 5.63 6.96 3.43
N VAL A 165 4.76 7.56 4.24
CA VAL A 165 3.35 7.83 3.91
C VAL A 165 3.08 9.32 3.96
N LEU A 166 2.68 9.92 2.84
CA LEU A 166 2.31 11.32 2.67
C LEU A 166 0.80 11.51 2.74
#